data_6728c3db587decae5dbd79cbcc22ed13
#
_entry.id   6728c3db587decae5dbd79cbcc22ed13
#
_cell.length_a   1.000
_cell.length_b   1.000
_cell.length_c   1.000
_cell.angle_alpha   90.00
_cell.angle_beta   90.00
_cell.angle_gamma   90.00
#
_symmetry.space_group_name_H-M   'P 1'
#
loop_
_entity.id
_entity.type
_entity.pdbx_description
1 polymer ?
#
loop_
_entity_poly.entity_id
_entity_poly.type
_entity_poly.pdbx_seq_one_letter_code
_entity_poly.pdbx_strand_id
1 'polypeptide(L)'
;KKNKLSAKAKKKVVPLKPPPPSDKKVNNRLINPSHYQAKKVKKVLEIKTIKEKKVKKIFNTKDYVVYPTHGVGLVIDIEKREVVGQKLEMYVIEFIKDKLILRVPVEKAKALNLRKVSKPSKIQSVLKILSEKAKIKRTMWSRRAQEYDLKINSGDIQQIAEVVRDLNRANNQIEQSYSER
;
A
#
# COMPACT_ATOMS: atom_id res chain seq x y z
N LYS A 1 -31.17 13.03 -55.98
CA LYS A 1 -31.80 14.27 -55.48
C LYS A 1 -31.22 14.59 -54.10
N LYS A 2 -30.43 15.67 -54.09
CA LYS A 2 -30.17 16.71 -53.09
C LYS A 2 -29.77 16.30 -51.66
N ASN A 3 -28.48 16.47 -51.42
CA ASN A 3 -27.79 16.73 -50.14
C ASN A 3 -28.50 17.83 -49.34
N LYS A 4 -28.58 17.64 -48.00
CA LYS A 4 -28.59 18.74 -47.04
C LYS A 4 -27.57 18.45 -45.94
N LEU A 5 -26.47 19.18 -45.99
CA LEU A 5 -25.55 19.41 -44.90
C LEU A 5 -26.27 20.19 -43.79
N SER A 6 -26.20 19.77 -42.57
CA SER A 6 -26.57 20.56 -41.40
C SER A 6 -25.38 20.96 -40.58
N ALA A 7 -25.36 22.22 -40.22
CA ALA A 7 -24.27 23.03 -39.74
C ALA A 7 -23.76 22.66 -38.32
N LYS A 8 -22.43 22.71 -38.19
CA LYS A 8 -21.69 22.71 -36.92
C LYS A 8 -21.99 23.97 -36.08
N ALA A 9 -22.63 23.80 -34.94
CA ALA A 9 -22.76 24.87 -33.95
C ALA A 9 -21.40 25.13 -33.25
N LYS A 10 -20.85 26.31 -33.48
CA LYS A 10 -19.68 26.85 -32.79
C LYS A 10 -20.08 27.25 -31.37
N LYS A 11 -19.54 26.54 -30.34
CA LYS A 11 -19.63 26.97 -28.93
C LYS A 11 -18.76 28.22 -28.75
N LYS A 12 -19.40 29.35 -28.40
CA LYS A 12 -18.74 30.59 -27.96
C LYS A 12 -18.03 30.33 -26.61
N VAL A 13 -16.72 30.52 -26.58
CA VAL A 13 -15.94 30.58 -25.38
C VAL A 13 -16.16 31.96 -24.75
N VAL A 14 -16.70 32.01 -23.55
CA VAL A 14 -16.88 33.23 -22.75
C VAL A 14 -15.58 33.42 -21.94
N PRO A 15 -14.90 34.59 -22.04
CA PRO A 15 -13.67 34.83 -21.21
C PRO A 15 -14.07 35.08 -19.75
N LEU A 16 -13.42 34.36 -18.84
CA LEU A 16 -13.54 34.57 -17.41
C LEU A 16 -12.94 35.93 -17.01
N LYS A 17 -13.73 36.71 -16.30
CA LYS A 17 -13.29 37.95 -15.66
C LYS A 17 -12.27 37.66 -14.56
N PRO A 18 -11.21 38.46 -14.42
CA PRO A 18 -10.28 38.34 -13.30
C PRO A 18 -10.97 38.75 -11.98
N PRO A 19 -10.57 38.13 -10.83
CA PRO A 19 -11.12 38.47 -9.53
C PRO A 19 -10.70 39.88 -9.10
N PRO A 20 -11.51 40.57 -8.28
CA PRO A 20 -11.20 41.91 -7.79
C PRO A 20 -10.02 41.89 -6.80
N PRO A 21 -9.21 42.97 -6.71
CA PRO A 21 -8.14 43.07 -5.74
C PRO A 21 -8.71 43.16 -4.31
N SER A 22 -8.21 42.31 -3.42
CA SER A 22 -8.59 42.34 -2.00
C SER A 22 -7.69 43.33 -1.26
N ASP A 23 -8.18 44.55 -1.03
CA ASP A 23 -7.61 45.48 -0.08
C ASP A 23 -7.81 44.96 1.35
N LYS A 24 -6.91 44.13 1.85
CA LYS A 24 -6.76 43.86 3.28
C LYS A 24 -5.60 44.68 3.81
N LYS A 25 -5.92 45.77 4.52
CA LYS A 25 -4.97 46.54 5.33
C LYS A 25 -4.21 45.59 6.26
N VAL A 26 -2.93 45.39 5.98
CA VAL A 26 -2.02 44.63 6.84
C VAL A 26 -1.69 45.54 8.03
N ASN A 27 -2.25 45.22 9.20
CA ASN A 27 -1.85 45.78 10.46
C ASN A 27 -0.43 45.30 10.79
N ASN A 28 0.54 46.15 10.52
CA ASN A 28 1.94 45.99 10.91
C ASN A 28 2.07 46.14 12.46
N ARG A 29 1.75 45.07 13.20
CA ARG A 29 2.21 44.93 14.57
C ARG A 29 3.62 44.37 14.52
N LEU A 30 4.58 45.19 14.94
CA LEU A 30 5.98 44.85 15.14
C LEU A 30 6.14 43.56 15.93
N ILE A 31 6.33 42.45 15.24
CA ILE A 31 6.65 41.16 15.86
C ILE A 31 8.15 41.13 16.06
N ASN A 32 8.58 41.22 17.32
CA ASN A 32 9.96 41.21 17.77
C ASN A 32 10.66 39.91 17.26
N PRO A 33 11.69 39.98 16.39
CA PRO A 33 12.26 38.80 15.73
C PRO A 33 13.07 37.89 16.66
N SER A 34 13.37 38.32 17.89
CA SER A 34 14.18 37.52 18.82
C SER A 34 13.49 36.31 19.44
N HIS A 35 12.16 36.30 19.49
CA HIS A 35 11.42 35.19 20.13
C HIS A 35 11.13 34.02 19.19
N TYR A 36 11.21 34.23 17.87
CA TYR A 36 10.92 33.19 16.87
C TYR A 36 12.14 32.30 16.58
N GLN A 37 13.34 32.83 16.77
CA GLN A 37 14.58 32.09 16.54
C GLN A 37 14.89 31.08 17.65
N ALA A 38 14.59 31.42 18.90
CA ALA A 38 14.86 30.54 20.05
C ALA A 38 14.00 29.25 20.05
N LYS A 39 12.74 29.32 19.59
CA LYS A 39 11.86 28.13 19.48
C LYS A 39 12.23 27.20 18.33
N LYS A 40 12.73 27.74 17.21
CA LYS A 40 13.16 26.93 16.06
C LYS A 40 14.45 26.16 16.34
N VAL A 41 15.39 26.78 17.05
CA VAL A 41 16.67 26.15 17.42
C VAL A 41 16.46 25.03 18.45
N LYS A 42 15.57 25.20 19.46
CA LYS A 42 15.23 24.13 20.41
C LYS A 42 14.56 22.93 19.73
N LYS A 43 13.64 23.17 18.78
CA LYS A 43 12.97 22.08 18.05
C LYS A 43 13.90 21.31 17.08
N VAL A 44 14.95 21.98 16.56
CA VAL A 44 15.99 21.34 15.71
C VAL A 44 17.00 20.57 16.55
N LEU A 45 17.25 20.97 17.80
CA LEU A 45 18.14 20.26 18.72
C LEU A 45 17.47 19.02 19.34
N GLU A 46 16.16 19.02 19.54
CA GLU A 46 15.41 17.84 20.01
C GLU A 46 15.33 16.71 18.94
N ILE A 47 15.48 17.04 17.66
CA ILE A 47 15.50 16.04 16.57
C ILE A 47 16.84 15.27 16.52
N LYS A 48 17.91 15.79 17.14
CA LYS A 48 19.23 15.15 17.12
C LYS A 48 19.46 14.04 18.15
N THR A 49 18.50 13.78 19.04
CA THR A 49 18.58 12.70 20.03
C THR A 49 17.50 11.64 19.86
N ILE A 50 17.19 11.26 18.63
CA ILE A 50 16.49 9.99 18.39
C ILE A 50 17.55 8.90 18.61
N LYS A 51 17.62 8.42 19.85
CA LYS A 51 18.39 7.22 20.21
C LYS A 51 18.09 6.15 19.17
N GLU A 52 19.14 5.60 18.56
CA GLU A 52 19.06 4.43 17.67
C GLU A 52 18.26 3.33 18.39
N LYS A 53 16.96 3.25 18.12
CA LYS A 53 16.17 2.12 18.57
C LYS A 53 16.69 0.91 17.82
N LYS A 54 17.45 0.04 18.47
CA LYS A 54 17.85 -1.26 17.93
C LYS A 54 16.58 -2.01 17.53
N VAL A 55 16.23 -1.96 16.26
CA VAL A 55 15.06 -2.66 15.73
C VAL A 55 15.39 -4.15 15.77
N LYS A 56 14.55 -4.92 16.46
CA LYS A 56 14.72 -6.38 16.52
C LYS A 56 14.55 -6.96 15.12
N LYS A 57 15.61 -7.61 14.63
CA LYS A 57 15.54 -8.40 13.39
C LYS A 57 14.55 -9.54 13.57
N ILE A 58 13.63 -9.69 12.63
CA ILE A 58 12.58 -10.71 12.64
C ILE A 58 13.02 -11.92 11.82
N PHE A 59 13.82 -11.66 10.78
CA PHE A 59 14.30 -12.66 9.83
C PHE A 59 15.83 -12.69 9.83
N ASN A 60 16.38 -13.85 9.54
CA ASN A 60 17.81 -14.06 9.35
C ASN A 60 18.10 -14.27 7.85
N THR A 61 19.39 -14.20 7.48
CA THR A 61 19.84 -14.63 6.16
C THR A 61 19.48 -16.10 5.94
N LYS A 62 19.07 -16.43 4.70
CA LYS A 62 18.57 -17.75 4.27
C LYS A 62 17.18 -18.14 4.82
N ASP A 63 16.48 -17.23 5.52
CA ASP A 63 15.06 -17.48 5.88
C ASP A 63 14.17 -17.28 4.65
N TYR A 64 13.19 -18.19 4.47
CA TYR A 64 12.11 -17.97 3.51
C TYR A 64 11.04 -17.09 4.12
N VAL A 65 10.70 -16.04 3.41
CA VAL A 65 9.69 -15.06 3.81
C VAL A 65 8.59 -14.95 2.75
N VAL A 66 7.41 -14.59 3.18
CA VAL A 66 6.27 -14.36 2.30
C VAL A 66 5.93 -12.88 2.31
N TYR A 67 5.94 -12.28 1.11
CA TYR A 67 5.46 -10.93 0.88
C TYR A 67 4.09 -10.99 0.19
N PRO A 68 3.06 -10.25 0.63
CA PRO A 68 1.70 -10.42 0.12
C PRO A 68 1.56 -10.28 -1.39
N THR A 69 2.28 -9.36 -2.02
CA THR A 69 2.19 -9.08 -3.47
C THR A 69 3.09 -9.97 -4.34
N HIS A 70 4.24 -10.44 -3.83
CA HIS A 70 5.25 -11.18 -4.60
C HIS A 70 5.38 -12.66 -4.20
N GLY A 71 4.68 -13.07 -3.14
CA GLY A 71 4.70 -14.45 -2.69
C GLY A 71 5.93 -14.82 -1.87
N VAL A 72 6.54 -15.98 -2.15
CA VAL A 72 7.65 -16.52 -1.37
C VAL A 72 8.98 -16.01 -1.92
N GLY A 73 9.77 -15.40 -1.05
CA GLY A 73 11.15 -14.98 -1.36
C GLY A 73 12.16 -15.51 -0.34
N LEU A 74 13.42 -15.50 -0.71
CA LEU A 74 14.56 -15.87 0.13
C LEU A 74 15.30 -14.62 0.59
N VAL A 75 15.54 -14.49 1.88
CA VAL A 75 16.41 -13.43 2.41
C VAL A 75 17.88 -13.80 2.10
N ILE A 76 18.48 -13.10 1.13
CA ILE A 76 19.89 -13.35 0.74
C ILE A 76 20.81 -12.73 1.76
N ASP A 77 20.59 -11.46 2.11
CA ASP A 77 21.47 -10.68 2.96
C ASP A 77 20.72 -9.61 3.76
N ILE A 78 21.43 -9.04 4.75
CA ILE A 78 20.97 -7.90 5.55
C ILE A 78 22.00 -6.78 5.40
N GLU A 79 21.73 -5.88 4.44
CA GLU A 79 22.60 -4.75 4.13
C GLU A 79 22.37 -3.60 5.12
N LYS A 80 23.48 -2.93 5.50
CA LYS A 80 23.41 -1.63 6.19
C LYS A 80 23.67 -0.55 5.17
N ARG A 81 22.70 0.33 4.97
CA ARG A 81 22.82 1.49 4.07
C ARG A 81 22.58 2.79 4.82
N GLU A 82 23.32 3.80 4.43
CA GLU A 82 23.08 5.16 4.87
C GLU A 82 22.20 5.87 3.84
N VAL A 83 21.01 6.28 4.30
CA VAL A 83 20.05 7.04 3.48
C VAL A 83 19.75 8.35 4.18
N VAL A 84 20.08 9.46 3.54
CA VAL A 84 19.85 10.83 4.09
C VAL A 84 20.44 11.00 5.50
N GLY A 85 21.69 10.49 5.72
CA GLY A 85 22.38 10.61 7.00
C GLY A 85 21.87 9.68 8.11
N GLN A 86 20.97 8.76 7.79
CA GLN A 86 20.47 7.73 8.73
C GLN A 86 20.95 6.34 8.31
N LYS A 87 21.51 5.60 9.25
CA LYS A 87 21.92 4.21 9.03
C LYS A 87 20.69 3.31 9.13
N LEU A 88 20.28 2.72 8.00
CA LEU A 88 19.16 1.81 7.91
C LEU A 88 19.65 0.40 7.60
N GLU A 89 19.14 -0.60 8.34
CA GLU A 89 19.30 -2.00 7.99
C GLU A 89 18.17 -2.43 7.05
N MET A 90 18.52 -3.11 5.95
CA MET A 90 17.55 -3.56 4.93
C MET A 90 17.72 -5.06 4.71
N TYR A 91 16.59 -5.76 4.63
CA TYR A 91 16.54 -7.13 4.12
C TYR A 91 16.64 -7.09 2.59
N VAL A 92 17.55 -7.87 2.03
CA VAL A 92 17.63 -8.13 0.60
C VAL A 92 16.91 -9.45 0.34
N ILE A 93 15.77 -9.39 -0.34
CA ILE A 93 14.90 -10.53 -0.57
C ILE A 93 14.84 -10.81 -2.07
N GLU A 94 15.18 -12.03 -2.47
CA GLU A 94 15.04 -12.50 -3.83
C GLU A 94 13.76 -13.29 -4.02
N PHE A 95 12.97 -12.90 -5.02
CA PHE A 95 11.77 -13.61 -5.46
C PHE A 95 12.09 -14.34 -6.75
N ILE A 96 12.39 -15.63 -6.66
CA ILE A 96 12.80 -16.46 -7.80
C ILE A 96 11.71 -16.48 -8.89
N LYS A 97 10.44 -16.50 -8.49
CA LYS A 97 9.30 -16.55 -9.41
C LYS A 97 9.19 -15.29 -10.27
N ASP A 98 9.37 -14.14 -9.67
CA ASP A 98 9.23 -12.84 -10.34
C ASP A 98 10.60 -12.32 -10.87
N LYS A 99 11.70 -13.04 -10.60
CA LYS A 99 13.08 -12.61 -10.91
C LYS A 99 13.38 -11.22 -10.37
N LEU A 100 12.88 -10.92 -9.18
CA LEU A 100 12.93 -9.61 -8.55
C LEU A 100 13.74 -9.66 -7.26
N ILE A 101 14.61 -8.67 -7.05
CA ILE A 101 15.31 -8.44 -5.78
C ILE A 101 14.74 -7.20 -5.12
N LEU A 102 14.14 -7.36 -3.95
CA LEU A 102 13.54 -6.29 -3.18
C LEU A 102 14.35 -5.97 -1.93
N ARG A 103 14.58 -4.68 -1.68
CA ARG A 103 15.23 -4.19 -0.46
C ARG A 103 14.22 -3.57 0.47
N VAL A 104 14.00 -4.20 1.62
CA VAL A 104 12.97 -3.81 2.59
C VAL A 104 13.62 -3.36 3.90
N PRO A 105 13.39 -2.12 4.37
CA PRO A 105 13.88 -1.70 5.69
C PRO A 105 13.34 -2.59 6.79
N VAL A 106 14.22 -3.00 7.74
CA VAL A 106 13.88 -3.88 8.86
C VAL A 106 12.71 -3.33 9.68
N GLU A 107 12.66 -2.01 9.85
CA GLU A 107 11.58 -1.31 10.58
C GLU A 107 10.22 -1.45 9.90
N LYS A 108 10.19 -1.44 8.57
CA LYS A 108 8.96 -1.52 7.79
C LYS A 108 8.50 -2.95 7.52
N ALA A 109 9.31 -3.96 7.79
CA ALA A 109 9.00 -5.36 7.49
C ALA A 109 7.64 -5.81 8.08
N LYS A 110 7.33 -5.41 9.31
CA LYS A 110 6.02 -5.68 9.93
C LYS A 110 4.87 -4.92 9.28
N ALA A 111 5.07 -3.64 8.98
CA ALA A 111 4.04 -2.79 8.36
C ALA A 111 3.69 -3.28 6.95
N LEU A 112 4.64 -3.89 6.25
CA LEU A 112 4.47 -4.51 4.95
C LEU A 112 3.95 -5.96 5.02
N ASN A 113 3.55 -6.42 6.21
CA ASN A 113 3.03 -7.77 6.45
C ASN A 113 3.98 -8.90 5.98
N LEU A 114 5.30 -8.65 6.03
CA LEU A 114 6.28 -9.70 5.81
C LEU A 114 6.16 -10.75 6.91
N ARG A 115 6.02 -12.02 6.52
CA ARG A 115 5.86 -13.13 7.46
C ARG A 115 6.73 -14.33 7.08
N LYS A 116 7.03 -15.19 8.05
CA LYS A 116 7.65 -16.49 7.79
C LYS A 116 6.68 -17.45 7.08
N VAL A 117 7.23 -18.42 6.38
CA VAL A 117 6.43 -19.51 5.79
C VAL A 117 5.60 -20.20 6.87
N SER A 118 4.36 -20.52 6.54
CA SER A 118 3.41 -21.09 7.50
C SER A 118 3.76 -22.52 7.88
N LYS A 119 3.46 -22.91 9.13
CA LYS A 119 3.67 -24.27 9.62
C LYS A 119 2.68 -25.27 8.94
N PRO A 120 3.04 -26.56 8.83
CA PRO A 120 2.16 -27.59 8.20
C PRO A 120 0.76 -27.66 8.78
N SER A 121 0.59 -27.50 10.09
CA SER A 121 -0.71 -27.50 10.76
C SER A 121 -1.63 -26.37 10.24
N LYS A 122 -1.08 -25.19 9.97
CA LYS A 122 -1.84 -24.07 9.41
C LYS A 122 -2.22 -24.33 7.95
N ILE A 123 -1.37 -25.05 7.20
CA ILE A 123 -1.65 -25.45 5.82
C ILE A 123 -2.85 -26.41 5.76
N GLN A 124 -2.96 -27.36 6.69
CA GLN A 124 -4.14 -28.26 6.75
C GLN A 124 -5.44 -27.50 6.98
N SER A 125 -5.42 -26.46 7.84
CA SER A 125 -6.58 -25.60 8.05
C SER A 125 -6.95 -24.83 6.77
N VAL A 126 -5.96 -24.40 6.02
CA VAL A 126 -6.15 -23.70 4.72
C VAL A 126 -6.78 -24.65 3.69
N LEU A 127 -6.29 -25.88 3.58
CA LEU A 127 -6.87 -26.88 2.67
C LEU A 127 -8.34 -27.17 2.99
N LYS A 128 -8.69 -27.21 4.28
CA LYS A 128 -10.07 -27.32 4.74
C LYS A 128 -10.94 -26.17 4.24
N ILE A 129 -10.45 -24.92 4.38
CA ILE A 129 -11.16 -23.73 3.89
C ILE A 129 -11.37 -23.79 2.38
N LEU A 130 -10.36 -24.23 1.61
CA LEU A 130 -10.45 -24.35 0.16
C LEU A 130 -11.43 -25.42 -0.30
N SER A 131 -11.65 -26.48 0.49
CA SER A 131 -12.64 -27.54 0.18
C SER A 131 -14.09 -27.16 0.52
N GLU A 132 -14.31 -26.09 1.28
CA GLU A 132 -15.65 -25.58 1.58
C GLU A 132 -16.30 -24.93 0.36
N LYS A 133 -17.63 -24.86 0.35
CA LYS A 133 -18.39 -24.12 -0.67
C LYS A 133 -18.14 -22.62 -0.55
N ALA A 134 -18.10 -21.92 -1.68
CA ALA A 134 -17.94 -20.46 -1.73
C ALA A 134 -19.02 -19.74 -0.91
N LYS A 135 -18.63 -18.80 -0.07
CA LYS A 135 -19.50 -17.99 0.80
C LYS A 135 -19.67 -16.60 0.20
N ILE A 136 -20.57 -16.47 -0.77
CA ILE A 136 -20.75 -15.22 -1.51
C ILE A 136 -21.70 -14.31 -0.77
N LYS A 137 -21.23 -13.13 -0.36
CA LYS A 137 -22.08 -12.09 0.22
C LYS A 137 -22.88 -11.39 -0.89
N ARG A 138 -24.17 -11.14 -0.66
CA ARG A 138 -25.05 -10.41 -1.58
C ARG A 138 -24.85 -8.88 -1.46
N THR A 139 -23.61 -8.42 -1.64
CA THR A 139 -23.24 -7.01 -1.60
C THR A 139 -22.74 -6.56 -2.98
N MET A 140 -22.71 -5.24 -3.24
CA MET A 140 -22.14 -4.71 -4.47
C MET A 140 -20.69 -5.18 -4.66
N TRP A 141 -20.30 -5.45 -5.91
CA TRP A 141 -18.95 -5.92 -6.23
C TRP A 141 -17.84 -5.01 -5.69
N SER A 142 -17.96 -3.70 -5.85
CA SER A 142 -16.96 -2.74 -5.36
C SER A 142 -16.66 -2.92 -3.87
N ARG A 143 -17.69 -3.21 -3.06
CA ARG A 143 -17.53 -3.45 -1.62
C ARG A 143 -16.87 -4.80 -1.33
N ARG A 144 -17.21 -5.84 -2.10
CA ARG A 144 -16.54 -7.14 -2.00
C ARG A 144 -15.08 -7.07 -2.42
N ALA A 145 -14.78 -6.34 -3.50
CA ALA A 145 -13.43 -6.12 -3.98
C ALA A 145 -12.55 -5.48 -2.89
N GLN A 146 -13.04 -4.45 -2.22
CA GLN A 146 -12.33 -3.83 -1.10
C GLN A 146 -12.07 -4.81 0.06
N GLU A 147 -13.07 -5.66 0.41
CA GLU A 147 -12.88 -6.71 1.42
C GLU A 147 -11.82 -7.73 0.98
N TYR A 148 -11.81 -8.12 -0.29
CA TYR A 148 -10.83 -9.04 -0.84
C TYR A 148 -9.43 -8.46 -0.86
N ASP A 149 -9.27 -7.20 -1.26
CA ASP A 149 -7.99 -6.48 -1.21
C ASP A 149 -7.42 -6.41 0.21
N LEU A 150 -8.26 -6.09 1.19
CA LEU A 150 -7.87 -6.09 2.60
C LEU A 150 -7.41 -7.48 3.06
N LYS A 151 -8.13 -8.55 2.68
CA LYS A 151 -7.77 -9.92 3.02
C LYS A 151 -6.46 -10.38 2.37
N ILE A 152 -6.25 -10.03 1.10
CA ILE A 152 -5.02 -10.35 0.36
C ILE A 152 -3.82 -9.64 0.99
N ASN A 153 -3.98 -8.35 1.28
CA ASN A 153 -2.91 -7.52 1.85
C ASN A 153 -2.66 -7.78 3.35
N SER A 154 -3.56 -8.49 4.05
CA SER A 154 -3.35 -8.87 5.45
C SER A 154 -2.17 -9.80 5.67
N GLY A 155 -1.74 -10.52 4.63
CA GLY A 155 -0.67 -11.53 4.70
C GLY A 155 -1.07 -12.82 5.42
N ASP A 156 -2.33 -12.97 5.86
CA ASP A 156 -2.79 -14.22 6.47
C ASP A 156 -3.27 -15.21 5.41
N ILE A 157 -2.60 -16.38 5.36
CA ILE A 157 -2.87 -17.42 4.38
C ILE A 157 -4.33 -17.97 4.45
N GLN A 158 -4.96 -17.92 5.64
CA GLN A 158 -6.35 -18.36 5.78
C GLN A 158 -7.31 -17.39 5.10
N GLN A 159 -7.09 -16.07 5.28
CA GLN A 159 -7.88 -15.04 4.62
C GLN A 159 -7.72 -15.07 3.10
N ILE A 160 -6.49 -15.32 2.61
CA ILE A 160 -6.23 -15.50 1.18
C ILE A 160 -6.97 -16.72 0.65
N ALA A 161 -6.97 -17.83 1.39
CA ALA A 161 -7.71 -19.05 1.01
C ALA A 161 -9.22 -18.82 0.93
N GLU A 162 -9.79 -18.01 1.84
CA GLU A 162 -11.19 -17.60 1.76
C GLU A 162 -11.50 -16.85 0.47
N VAL A 163 -10.63 -15.91 0.08
CA VAL A 163 -10.79 -15.17 -1.17
C VAL A 163 -10.73 -16.09 -2.38
N VAL A 164 -9.73 -17.00 -2.41
CA VAL A 164 -9.60 -18.00 -3.50
C VAL A 164 -10.84 -18.89 -3.57
N ARG A 165 -11.34 -19.40 -2.43
CA ARG A 165 -12.56 -20.20 -2.37
C ARG A 165 -13.78 -19.44 -2.89
N ASP A 166 -13.93 -18.17 -2.46
CA ASP A 166 -15.11 -17.36 -2.80
C ASP A 166 -15.09 -16.89 -4.27
N LEU A 167 -13.92 -16.77 -4.87
CA LEU A 167 -13.76 -16.44 -6.29
C LEU A 167 -13.74 -17.69 -7.19
N ASN A 168 -13.33 -18.86 -6.70
CA ASN A 168 -13.35 -20.09 -7.47
C ASN A 168 -14.75 -20.71 -7.43
N ARG A 169 -15.54 -20.47 -8.48
CA ARG A 169 -16.92 -20.98 -8.61
C ARG A 169 -16.96 -22.19 -9.53
N ALA A 170 -17.58 -23.25 -9.05
CA ALA A 170 -17.90 -24.42 -9.88
C ALA A 170 -19.00 -24.07 -10.90
N ASN A 171 -19.07 -24.81 -12.01
CA ASN A 171 -19.99 -24.59 -13.13
C ASN A 171 -21.48 -24.56 -12.74
N ASN A 172 -21.85 -25.08 -11.56
CA ASN A 172 -23.23 -25.12 -11.06
C ASN A 172 -23.55 -23.94 -10.10
N GLN A 173 -22.67 -22.96 -9.95
CA GLN A 173 -22.91 -21.79 -9.10
C GLN A 173 -23.14 -20.55 -9.96
N ILE A 174 -23.69 -19.49 -9.32
CA ILE A 174 -23.91 -18.20 -9.97
C ILE A 174 -22.60 -17.75 -10.64
N GLU A 175 -22.64 -17.51 -11.94
CA GLU A 175 -21.48 -17.08 -12.70
C GLU A 175 -20.85 -15.81 -12.12
N GLN A 176 -19.54 -15.71 -12.27
CA GLN A 176 -18.83 -14.48 -11.92
C GLN A 176 -19.29 -13.36 -12.86
N SER A 177 -19.53 -12.17 -12.31
CA SER A 177 -19.74 -11.00 -13.13
C SER A 177 -18.47 -10.63 -13.89
N TYR A 178 -18.61 -9.88 -14.98
CA TYR A 178 -17.45 -9.41 -15.76
C TYR A 178 -16.40 -8.69 -14.90
N SER A 179 -16.85 -7.95 -13.88
CA SER A 179 -15.97 -7.22 -12.96
C SER A 179 -15.29 -8.11 -11.90
N GLU A 180 -15.73 -9.37 -11.76
CA GLU A 180 -15.14 -10.34 -10.83
C GLU A 180 -14.05 -11.20 -11.48
N ARG A 181 -14.04 -11.25 -12.82
CA ARG A 181 -13.03 -11.94 -13.63
C ARG A 181 -11.80 -11.10 -13.81
#